data_f1b9ac9878677be4d4991aeb288f92fd
#
_entry.id   f1b9ac9878677be4d4991aeb288f92fd
#
_cell.length_a   1.000
_cell.length_b   1.000
_cell.length_c   1.000
_cell.angle_alpha   90.00
_cell.angle_beta   90.00
_cell.angle_gamma   90.00
#
_symmetry.space_group_name_H-M   'P 1'
#
loop_
_entity.id
_entity.type
_entity.pdbx_description
1 polymer ?
#
loop_
_entity_poly.entity_id
_entity_poly.type
_entity_poly.pdbx_seq_one_letter_code
_entity_poly.pdbx_strand_id
1 'polypeptide(L)'
;MYKRQNIIRADVTFSLQLPKLAFLFAENTEFVGEWEVLDIQLSEDGIEEMETNYEMLEIEQIRSLIKPRKQFAHKGNFGHALLIAGSKGMAGASVLAARACLRSGVGLLTVHAPMCNNDILQTSIPEAIVETDINETCFAVPTDTDDYQAVGIGPGLGRNEETEAALLEQLEHCQTCLLYTSDA
;
A
#
# COMPACT_ATOMS: atom_id res chain seq x y z
N MET A 1 14.63 -13.98 -24.06
CA MET A 1 13.31 -13.87 -24.73
C MET A 1 12.81 -15.29 -25.01
N TYR A 2 12.00 -15.87 -24.11
CA TYR A 2 11.43 -17.19 -24.33
C TYR A 2 10.36 -17.07 -25.42
N LYS A 3 10.52 -17.80 -26.53
CA LYS A 3 9.49 -17.92 -27.55
C LYS A 3 8.26 -18.51 -26.89
N ARG A 4 7.08 -17.90 -27.09
CA ARG A 4 5.79 -18.42 -26.66
C ARG A 4 5.67 -19.86 -27.18
N GLN A 5 5.82 -20.82 -26.30
CA GLN A 5 5.50 -22.23 -26.59
C GLN A 5 3.99 -22.42 -26.45
N ASN A 6 3.46 -23.46 -27.06
CA ASN A 6 2.09 -23.89 -26.82
C ASN A 6 2.01 -24.33 -25.34
N ILE A 7 1.26 -23.58 -24.54
CA ILE A 7 1.07 -23.85 -23.11
C ILE A 7 -0.29 -24.54 -22.95
N ILE A 8 -0.31 -25.61 -22.16
CA ILE A 8 -1.53 -26.30 -21.78
C ILE A 8 -2.32 -25.36 -20.84
N ARG A 9 -3.64 -25.29 -21.04
CA ARG A 9 -4.55 -24.67 -20.09
C ARG A 9 -4.92 -25.72 -19.05
N ALA A 10 -4.49 -25.52 -17.83
CA ALA A 10 -4.75 -26.43 -16.74
C ALA A 10 -5.94 -25.93 -15.91
N ASP A 11 -6.77 -26.84 -15.43
CA ASP A 11 -7.78 -26.53 -14.43
C ASP A 11 -7.11 -26.38 -13.04
N VAL A 12 -6.09 -27.24 -12.78
CA VAL A 12 -5.31 -27.22 -11.53
C VAL A 12 -3.83 -27.42 -11.86
N THR A 13 -2.98 -26.63 -11.21
CA THR A 13 -1.52 -26.74 -11.32
C THR A 13 -0.91 -27.04 -9.94
N PHE A 14 -0.13 -28.11 -9.87
CA PHE A 14 0.63 -28.43 -8.65
C PHE A 14 2.07 -27.93 -8.79
N SER A 15 2.53 -27.18 -7.80
CA SER A 15 3.93 -26.75 -7.67
C SER A 15 4.61 -27.53 -6.56
N LEU A 16 5.88 -27.86 -6.75
CA LEU A 16 6.66 -28.54 -5.75
C LEU A 16 7.38 -27.53 -4.85
N GLN A 17 7.19 -27.64 -3.55
CA GLN A 17 7.77 -26.91 -2.42
C GLN A 17 7.47 -25.41 -2.40
N LEU A 18 7.58 -24.71 -3.52
CA LEU A 18 7.43 -23.25 -3.60
C LEU A 18 6.49 -22.84 -4.75
N PRO A 19 5.69 -21.79 -4.59
CA PRO A 19 4.93 -21.22 -5.69
C PRO A 19 5.88 -20.67 -6.74
N LYS A 20 5.45 -20.66 -8.00
CA LYS A 20 6.21 -20.05 -9.07
C LYS A 20 5.72 -18.62 -9.30
N LEU A 21 6.65 -17.68 -9.43
CA LEU A 21 6.32 -16.28 -9.69
C LEU A 21 5.32 -16.10 -10.85
N ALA A 22 5.45 -16.95 -11.89
CA ALA A 22 4.54 -16.93 -13.03
C ALA A 22 3.06 -17.17 -12.67
N PHE A 23 2.74 -17.80 -11.54
CA PHE A 23 1.36 -18.05 -11.10
C PHE A 23 0.65 -16.78 -10.62
N LEU A 24 1.43 -15.78 -10.23
CA LEU A 24 0.95 -14.52 -9.65
C LEU A 24 0.69 -13.42 -10.69
N PHE A 25 0.95 -13.68 -11.97
CA PHE A 25 0.71 -12.73 -13.05
C PHE A 25 -0.65 -12.97 -13.72
N ALA A 26 -1.43 -11.90 -13.84
CA ALA A 26 -2.78 -11.96 -14.40
C ALA A 26 -2.85 -12.56 -15.80
N GLU A 27 -1.84 -12.30 -16.63
CA GLU A 27 -1.74 -12.84 -17.99
C GLU A 27 -1.59 -14.36 -18.07
N ASN A 28 -1.23 -15.00 -16.96
CA ASN A 28 -1.05 -16.45 -16.87
C ASN A 28 -2.26 -17.17 -16.27
N THR A 29 -3.23 -16.46 -15.77
CA THR A 29 -4.40 -17.03 -15.07
C THR A 29 -5.11 -18.11 -15.89
N GLU A 30 -5.30 -17.87 -17.20
CA GLU A 30 -5.97 -18.83 -18.09
C GLU A 30 -5.19 -20.13 -18.35
N PHE A 31 -3.88 -20.15 -18.05
CA PHE A 31 -3.01 -21.32 -18.26
C PHE A 31 -2.75 -22.07 -16.95
N VAL A 32 -2.74 -21.36 -15.82
CA VAL A 32 -2.40 -21.92 -14.51
C VAL A 32 -3.61 -22.55 -13.81
N GLY A 33 -4.81 -21.97 -13.98
CA GLY A 33 -5.99 -22.39 -13.24
C GLY A 33 -5.84 -22.18 -11.73
N GLU A 34 -6.47 -23.03 -10.94
CA GLU A 34 -6.20 -23.09 -9.51
C GLU A 34 -4.84 -23.73 -9.26
N TRP A 35 -4.10 -23.26 -8.26
CA TRP A 35 -2.79 -23.83 -7.98
C TRP A 35 -2.61 -24.17 -6.50
N GLU A 36 -1.84 -25.22 -6.25
CA GLU A 36 -1.52 -25.73 -4.93
C GLU A 36 -0.03 -26.06 -4.83
N VAL A 37 0.57 -25.78 -3.69
CA VAL A 37 1.97 -26.10 -3.40
C VAL A 37 2.03 -27.42 -2.62
N LEU A 38 2.74 -28.39 -3.18
CA LEU A 38 2.99 -29.68 -2.54
C LEU A 38 4.35 -29.64 -1.83
N ASP A 39 4.35 -29.92 -0.54
CA ASP A 39 5.57 -30.09 0.23
C ASP A 39 6.29 -31.39 -0.19
N ILE A 40 7.53 -31.25 -0.63
CA ILE A 40 8.42 -32.38 -0.98
C ILE A 40 9.58 -32.51 -0.01
N GLN A 41 9.48 -31.84 1.18
CA GLN A 41 10.45 -31.95 2.27
C GLN A 41 11.88 -31.48 1.88
N LEU A 42 11.98 -30.37 1.15
CA LEU A 42 13.27 -29.72 0.94
C LEU A 42 13.78 -29.10 2.25
N SER A 43 15.09 -28.93 2.35
CA SER A 43 15.71 -28.26 3.49
C SER A 43 15.25 -26.81 3.61
N GLU A 44 14.66 -26.45 4.74
CA GLU A 44 14.27 -25.06 5.03
C GLU A 44 15.50 -24.14 5.04
N ASP A 45 16.60 -24.56 5.68
CA ASP A 45 17.85 -23.80 5.71
C ASP A 45 18.37 -23.53 4.29
N GLY A 46 18.27 -24.54 3.39
CA GLY A 46 18.70 -24.38 2.01
C GLY A 46 17.81 -23.45 1.19
N ILE A 47 16.53 -23.30 1.55
CA ILE A 47 15.62 -22.35 0.94
C ILE A 47 15.93 -20.93 1.44
N GLU A 48 16.16 -20.75 2.74
CA GLU A 48 16.48 -19.46 3.36
C GLU A 48 17.82 -18.88 2.88
N GLU A 49 18.81 -19.74 2.56
CA GLU A 49 20.10 -19.34 2.01
C GLU A 49 20.02 -18.88 0.54
N MET A 50 18.91 -19.10 -0.16
CA MET A 50 18.78 -18.72 -1.55
C MET A 50 18.48 -17.22 -1.72
N GLU A 51 19.35 -16.52 -2.44
CA GLU A 51 19.09 -15.12 -2.80
C GLU A 51 17.93 -15.02 -3.78
N THR A 52 16.95 -14.17 -3.44
CA THR A 52 15.80 -13.84 -4.30
C THR A 52 15.42 -12.37 -4.16
N ASN A 53 14.96 -11.79 -5.25
CA ASN A 53 14.39 -10.43 -5.26
C ASN A 53 12.86 -10.41 -5.02
N TYR A 54 12.25 -11.57 -4.78
CA TYR A 54 10.81 -11.71 -4.64
C TYR A 54 10.48 -12.42 -3.35
N GLU A 55 9.59 -11.84 -2.58
CA GLU A 55 9.07 -12.41 -1.35
C GLU A 55 7.54 -12.51 -1.46
N MET A 56 6.98 -13.59 -0.94
CA MET A 56 5.54 -13.74 -0.79
C MET A 56 5.17 -13.61 0.69
N LEU A 57 4.31 -12.63 1.00
CA LEU A 57 3.85 -12.45 2.37
C LEU A 57 2.86 -13.55 2.74
N GLU A 58 3.17 -14.27 3.80
CA GLU A 58 2.30 -15.27 4.39
C GLU A 58 1.66 -14.77 5.70
N ILE A 59 0.59 -15.42 6.12
CA ILE A 59 -0.19 -14.97 7.29
C ILE A 59 0.63 -15.02 8.58
N GLU A 60 1.56 -15.94 8.70
CA GLU A 60 2.46 -16.10 9.85
C GLU A 60 3.41 -14.91 9.96
N GLN A 61 3.97 -14.46 8.86
CA GLN A 61 4.82 -13.24 8.80
C GLN A 61 4.02 -12.02 9.22
N ILE A 62 2.79 -11.85 8.69
CA ILE A 62 1.92 -10.73 9.06
C ILE A 62 1.58 -10.78 10.55
N ARG A 63 1.26 -11.95 11.09
CA ARG A 63 0.97 -12.13 12.52
C ARG A 63 2.15 -11.73 13.41
N SER A 64 3.38 -12.01 12.98
CA SER A 64 4.60 -11.64 13.73
C SER A 64 4.81 -10.13 13.82
N LEU A 65 4.32 -9.37 12.84
CA LEU A 65 4.39 -7.89 12.81
C LEU A 65 3.39 -7.24 13.76
N ILE A 66 2.27 -7.94 14.08
CA ILE A 66 1.23 -7.41 14.96
C ILE A 66 1.65 -7.53 16.42
N LYS A 67 1.98 -6.40 17.03
CA LYS A 67 2.39 -6.36 18.44
C LYS A 67 1.17 -6.11 19.35
N PRO A 68 0.99 -6.90 20.45
CA PRO A 68 -0.05 -6.64 21.44
C PRO A 68 0.10 -5.24 22.03
N ARG A 69 -1.02 -4.52 22.19
CA ARG A 69 -1.03 -3.21 22.83
C ARG A 69 -0.89 -3.36 24.34
N LYS A 70 0.02 -2.57 24.93
CA LYS A 70 0.16 -2.51 26.39
C LYS A 70 -1.04 -1.81 27.02
N GLN A 71 -1.41 -2.20 28.23
CA GLN A 71 -2.59 -1.69 28.95
C GLN A 71 -2.62 -0.16 29.10
N PHE A 72 -1.46 0.48 29.28
CA PHE A 72 -1.32 1.93 29.46
C PHE A 72 -0.75 2.63 28.23
N ALA A 73 -0.82 2.00 27.06
CA ALA A 73 -0.39 2.64 25.84
C ALA A 73 -1.41 3.70 25.39
N HIS A 74 -0.91 4.80 24.85
CA HIS A 74 -1.72 5.87 24.29
C HIS A 74 -1.44 6.03 22.78
N LYS A 75 -2.26 6.81 22.09
CA LYS A 75 -2.17 6.98 20.63
C LYS A 75 -0.77 7.35 20.13
N GLY A 76 -0.01 8.16 20.84
CA GLY A 76 1.36 8.55 20.47
C GLY A 76 2.37 7.39 20.47
N ASN A 77 2.06 6.22 21.06
CA ASN A 77 2.94 5.05 21.02
C ASN A 77 2.83 4.23 19.72
N PHE A 78 1.88 4.57 18.84
CA PHE A 78 1.57 3.79 17.64
C PHE A 78 1.85 4.56 16.35
N GLY A 79 2.68 5.59 16.44
CA GLY A 79 3.13 6.39 15.31
C GLY A 79 2.09 7.38 14.80
N HIS A 80 2.56 8.28 13.97
CA HIS A 80 1.79 9.27 13.24
C HIS A 80 2.04 9.07 11.73
N ALA A 81 1.00 8.78 10.99
CA ALA A 81 1.07 8.62 9.55
C ALA A 81 0.52 9.86 8.84
N LEU A 82 1.12 10.20 7.70
CA LEU A 82 0.61 11.15 6.74
C LEU A 82 0.02 10.40 5.55
N LEU A 83 -1.16 10.77 5.11
CA LEU A 83 -1.78 10.25 3.90
C LEU A 83 -2.07 11.41 2.95
N ILE A 84 -1.40 11.48 1.82
CA ILE A 84 -1.65 12.46 0.75
C ILE A 84 -2.57 11.77 -0.27
N ALA A 85 -3.85 12.17 -0.31
CA ALA A 85 -4.83 11.42 -1.08
C ALA A 85 -6.07 12.23 -1.46
N GLY A 86 -6.68 11.83 -2.55
CA GLY A 86 -7.92 12.41 -3.04
C GLY A 86 -7.73 13.65 -3.91
N SER A 87 -8.73 13.89 -4.74
CA SER A 87 -8.89 15.09 -5.56
C SER A 87 -10.38 15.38 -5.70
N LYS A 88 -10.73 16.48 -6.35
CA LYS A 88 -12.13 16.80 -6.63
C LYS A 88 -12.84 15.65 -7.35
N GLY A 89 -13.91 15.13 -6.74
CA GLY A 89 -14.65 13.97 -7.24
C GLY A 89 -14.08 12.60 -6.81
N MET A 90 -12.89 12.55 -6.17
CA MET A 90 -12.26 11.33 -5.68
C MET A 90 -12.00 11.33 -4.16
N ALA A 91 -12.78 12.07 -3.39
CA ALA A 91 -12.71 12.08 -1.92
C ALA A 91 -12.94 10.69 -1.31
N GLY A 92 -13.71 9.82 -1.97
CA GLY A 92 -13.93 8.45 -1.51
C GLY A 92 -12.65 7.62 -1.39
N ALA A 93 -11.67 7.84 -2.26
CA ALA A 93 -10.38 7.17 -2.21
C ALA A 93 -9.60 7.53 -0.93
N SER A 94 -9.54 8.83 -0.58
CA SER A 94 -8.92 9.28 0.66
C SER A 94 -9.66 8.77 1.90
N VAL A 95 -11.00 8.72 1.88
CA VAL A 95 -11.81 8.15 2.97
C VAL A 95 -11.49 6.68 3.19
N LEU A 96 -11.45 5.87 2.13
CA LEU A 96 -11.18 4.44 2.25
C LEU A 96 -9.76 4.16 2.75
N ALA A 97 -8.77 4.87 2.20
CA ALA A 97 -7.37 4.72 2.62
C ALA A 97 -7.16 5.15 4.07
N ALA A 98 -7.74 6.28 4.48
CA ALA A 98 -7.64 6.76 5.85
C ALA A 98 -8.31 5.80 6.86
N ARG A 99 -9.49 5.25 6.53
CA ARG A 99 -10.12 4.21 7.36
C ARG A 99 -9.28 2.95 7.46
N ALA A 100 -8.66 2.52 6.36
CA ALA A 100 -7.76 1.36 6.37
C ALA A 100 -6.56 1.62 7.27
N CYS A 101 -5.92 2.78 7.16
CA CYS A 101 -4.78 3.19 7.98
C CYS A 101 -5.13 3.19 9.49
N LEU A 102 -6.24 3.83 9.88
CA LEU A 102 -6.68 3.85 11.27
C LEU A 102 -7.00 2.45 11.81
N ARG A 103 -7.66 1.60 11.02
CA ARG A 103 -7.98 0.22 11.39
C ARG A 103 -6.76 -0.69 11.46
N SER A 104 -5.70 -0.37 10.72
CA SER A 104 -4.41 -1.09 10.82
C SER A 104 -3.68 -0.78 12.12
N GLY A 105 -4.12 0.23 12.88
CA GLY A 105 -3.66 0.47 14.24
C GLY A 105 -2.72 1.64 14.42
N VAL A 106 -2.60 2.54 13.44
CA VAL A 106 -1.86 3.80 13.62
C VAL A 106 -2.43 4.60 14.78
N GLY A 107 -1.58 5.31 15.50
CA GLY A 107 -1.98 6.11 16.65
C GLY A 107 -2.58 7.45 16.28
N LEU A 108 -2.00 8.10 15.29
CA LEU A 108 -2.43 9.36 14.72
C LEU A 108 -2.37 9.29 13.19
N LEU A 109 -3.35 9.88 12.53
CA LEU A 109 -3.39 10.02 11.09
C LEU A 109 -3.67 11.46 10.71
N THR A 110 -2.81 12.03 9.87
CA THR A 110 -3.09 13.27 9.14
C THR A 110 -3.38 12.92 7.70
N VAL A 111 -4.45 13.49 7.15
CA VAL A 111 -4.80 13.37 5.73
C VAL A 111 -4.58 14.73 5.08
N HIS A 112 -3.60 14.83 4.19
CA HIS A 112 -3.40 15.99 3.33
C HIS A 112 -4.25 15.81 2.07
N ALA A 113 -5.17 16.73 1.84
CA ALA A 113 -6.12 16.62 0.76
C ALA A 113 -6.54 18.01 0.24
N PRO A 114 -7.05 18.11 -1.01
CA PRO A 114 -7.60 19.37 -1.53
C PRO A 114 -8.69 19.94 -0.64
N MET A 115 -8.80 21.26 -0.61
CA MET A 115 -9.75 21.96 0.26
C MET A 115 -11.20 21.48 0.07
N CYS A 116 -11.62 21.15 -1.15
CA CYS A 116 -12.97 20.64 -1.42
C CYS A 116 -13.31 19.30 -0.73
N ASN A 117 -12.30 18.55 -0.25
CA ASN A 117 -12.50 17.28 0.43
C ASN A 117 -12.56 17.41 1.96
N ASN A 118 -12.29 18.59 2.52
CA ASN A 118 -12.22 18.80 3.97
C ASN A 118 -13.48 18.32 4.69
N ASP A 119 -14.64 18.83 4.33
CA ASP A 119 -15.91 18.53 5.01
C ASP A 119 -16.29 17.05 4.89
N ILE A 120 -15.96 16.44 3.75
CA ILE A 120 -16.19 15.01 3.51
C ILE A 120 -15.33 14.18 4.46
N LEU A 121 -14.05 14.53 4.60
CA LEU A 121 -13.11 13.83 5.48
C LEU A 121 -13.49 14.01 6.95
N GLN A 122 -13.73 15.23 7.39
CA GLN A 122 -14.12 15.54 8.78
C GLN A 122 -15.43 14.85 9.18
N THR A 123 -16.38 14.72 8.25
CA THR A 123 -17.64 14.02 8.50
C THR A 123 -17.47 12.50 8.49
N SER A 124 -16.69 11.98 7.55
CA SER A 124 -16.56 10.53 7.35
C SER A 124 -15.57 9.86 8.28
N ILE A 125 -14.54 10.61 8.73
CA ILE A 125 -13.42 10.09 9.53
C ILE A 125 -13.04 11.14 10.58
N PRO A 126 -13.88 11.35 11.60
CA PRO A 126 -13.63 12.39 12.62
C PRO A 126 -12.36 12.13 13.46
N GLU A 127 -11.81 10.91 13.42
CA GLU A 127 -10.56 10.56 14.10
C GLU A 127 -9.30 11.07 13.40
N ALA A 128 -9.38 11.37 12.09
CA ALA A 128 -8.25 11.87 11.33
C ALA A 128 -8.10 13.40 11.47
N ILE A 129 -6.85 13.85 11.49
CA ILE A 129 -6.52 15.26 11.32
C ILE A 129 -6.56 15.55 9.81
N VAL A 130 -7.19 16.64 9.39
CA VAL A 130 -7.18 17.04 7.97
C VAL A 130 -6.31 18.26 7.82
N GLU A 131 -5.33 18.15 6.93
CA GLU A 131 -4.51 19.25 6.44
C GLU A 131 -4.94 19.54 5.00
N THR A 132 -5.36 20.75 4.73
CA THR A 132 -5.87 21.13 3.41
C THR A 132 -4.76 21.73 2.54
N ASP A 133 -4.65 21.23 1.30
CA ASP A 133 -3.86 21.87 0.27
C ASP A 133 -4.39 23.29 0.01
N ILE A 134 -3.52 24.18 -0.44
CA ILE A 134 -3.92 25.53 -0.89
C ILE A 134 -4.76 25.48 -2.16
N ASN A 135 -4.63 24.42 -2.95
CA ASN A 135 -5.46 24.19 -4.12
C ASN A 135 -6.82 23.60 -3.72
N GLU A 136 -7.87 24.12 -4.32
CA GLU A 136 -9.21 23.68 -4.01
C GLU A 136 -9.52 22.26 -4.51
N THR A 137 -8.87 21.80 -5.56
CA THR A 137 -9.31 20.64 -6.35
C THR A 137 -8.32 19.48 -6.42
N CYS A 138 -7.05 19.70 -6.18
CA CYS A 138 -6.00 18.70 -6.32
C CYS A 138 -4.84 18.93 -5.34
N PHE A 139 -3.98 17.92 -5.22
CA PHE A 139 -2.68 18.06 -4.56
C PHE A 139 -1.76 18.90 -5.43
N ALA A 140 -1.32 20.06 -4.94
CA ALA A 140 -0.53 21.03 -5.68
C ALA A 140 0.71 21.49 -4.93
N VAL A 141 0.78 21.31 -3.62
CA VAL A 141 1.92 21.77 -2.82
C VAL A 141 2.42 20.64 -1.91
N PRO A 142 3.72 20.28 -2.02
CA PRO A 142 4.33 19.34 -1.10
C PRO A 142 4.18 19.77 0.36
N THR A 143 4.00 18.79 1.24
CA THR A 143 3.93 19.02 2.68
C THR A 143 5.16 18.47 3.39
N ASP A 144 5.48 19.04 4.54
CA ASP A 144 6.56 18.58 5.38
C ASP A 144 6.26 17.18 5.93
N THR A 145 7.28 16.32 5.90
CA THR A 145 7.14 14.91 6.34
C THR A 145 7.94 14.55 7.58
N ASP A 146 8.65 15.49 8.19
CA ASP A 146 9.62 15.24 9.26
C ASP A 146 8.95 14.70 10.55
N ASP A 147 7.72 15.10 10.83
CA ASP A 147 6.97 14.69 12.01
C ASP A 147 6.25 13.32 11.87
N TYR A 148 6.33 12.70 10.68
CA TYR A 148 5.61 11.46 10.40
C TYR A 148 6.54 10.26 10.32
N GLN A 149 6.11 9.11 10.85
CA GLN A 149 6.84 7.85 10.79
C GLN A 149 6.56 7.06 9.51
N ALA A 150 5.44 7.35 8.83
CA ALA A 150 5.10 6.77 7.55
C ALA A 150 4.30 7.76 6.71
N VAL A 151 4.56 7.75 5.41
CA VAL A 151 3.83 8.57 4.43
C VAL A 151 3.23 7.66 3.38
N GLY A 152 1.95 7.80 3.13
CA GLY A 152 1.24 7.13 2.05
C GLY A 152 0.77 8.15 1.02
N ILE A 153 1.07 7.92 -0.26
CA ILE A 153 0.71 8.84 -1.34
C ILE A 153 0.02 8.05 -2.46
N GLY A 154 -1.05 8.59 -3.01
CA GLY A 154 -1.52 8.08 -4.27
C GLY A 154 -3.03 7.95 -4.45
N PRO A 155 -3.83 7.38 -3.52
CA PRO A 155 -5.22 7.08 -3.83
C PRO A 155 -6.01 8.33 -4.25
N GLY A 156 -6.46 8.35 -5.49
CA GLY A 156 -7.35 9.39 -6.00
C GLY A 156 -6.71 10.77 -6.21
N LEU A 157 -5.41 10.88 -6.43
CA LEU A 157 -4.75 12.18 -6.67
C LEU A 157 -5.11 12.81 -8.01
N GLY A 158 -5.47 12.00 -9.01
CA GLY A 158 -5.68 12.46 -10.38
C GLY A 158 -4.37 12.51 -11.19
N ARG A 159 -4.45 13.08 -12.40
CA ARG A 159 -3.35 13.08 -13.39
C ARG A 159 -3.16 14.44 -14.03
N ASN A 160 -3.33 15.52 -13.29
CA ASN A 160 -3.06 16.84 -13.82
C ASN A 160 -1.58 17.23 -13.61
N GLU A 161 -1.11 18.22 -14.36
CA GLU A 161 0.30 18.65 -14.36
C GLU A 161 0.73 19.22 -12.99
N GLU A 162 -0.17 19.88 -12.28
CA GLU A 162 0.12 20.44 -10.95
C GLU A 162 0.37 19.33 -9.92
N THR A 163 -0.46 18.28 -9.96
CA THR A 163 -0.31 17.12 -9.09
C THR A 163 0.95 16.33 -9.42
N GLU A 164 1.29 16.18 -10.70
CA GLU A 164 2.52 15.50 -11.12
C GLU A 164 3.76 16.24 -10.59
N ALA A 165 3.80 17.55 -10.75
CA ALA A 165 4.92 18.37 -10.28
C ALA A 165 5.06 18.29 -8.74
N ALA A 166 3.96 18.47 -8.00
CA ALA A 166 3.95 18.38 -6.55
C ALA A 166 4.33 16.99 -6.04
N LEU A 167 3.89 15.92 -6.74
CA LEU A 167 4.23 14.56 -6.39
C LEU A 167 5.73 14.27 -6.55
N LEU A 168 6.33 14.69 -7.67
CA LEU A 168 7.77 14.51 -7.90
C LEU A 168 8.60 15.24 -6.84
N GLU A 169 8.23 16.46 -6.53
CA GLU A 169 8.89 17.24 -5.48
C GLU A 169 8.70 16.60 -4.09
N GLN A 170 7.50 16.10 -3.77
CA GLN A 170 7.23 15.39 -2.52
C GLN A 170 8.09 14.13 -2.39
N LEU A 171 8.25 13.35 -3.46
CA LEU A 171 9.07 12.13 -3.47
C LEU A 171 10.57 12.44 -3.27
N GLU A 172 11.07 13.53 -3.81
CA GLU A 172 12.47 13.96 -3.64
C GLU A 172 12.79 14.35 -2.19
N HIS A 173 11.83 14.92 -1.49
CA HIS A 173 12.03 15.43 -0.12
C HIS A 173 11.60 14.42 0.97
N CYS A 174 10.89 13.37 0.63
CA CYS A 174 10.42 12.38 1.59
C CYS A 174 11.55 11.43 2.03
N GLN A 175 12.04 11.59 3.27
CA GLN A 175 13.06 10.72 3.87
C GLN A 175 12.47 9.62 4.76
N THR A 176 11.17 9.61 4.94
CA THR A 176 10.44 8.70 5.81
C THR A 176 10.01 7.44 5.06
N CYS A 177 9.55 6.41 5.77
CA CYS A 177 8.97 5.21 5.14
C CYS A 177 7.82 5.60 4.22
N LEU A 178 8.03 5.42 2.93
CA LEU A 178 7.12 5.86 1.88
C LEU A 178 6.41 4.67 1.24
N LEU A 179 5.08 4.69 1.24
CA LEU A 179 4.24 3.82 0.43
C LEU A 179 3.63 4.64 -0.71
N TYR A 180 4.06 4.35 -1.92
CA TYR A 180 3.51 4.95 -3.13
C TYR A 180 2.60 3.94 -3.84
N THR A 181 1.36 4.33 -4.09
CA THR A 181 0.43 3.56 -4.91
C THR A 181 -0.11 4.46 -6.02
N SER A 182 0.11 4.10 -7.25
CA SER A 182 -0.52 4.78 -8.36
C SER A 182 -1.85 4.10 -8.67
N ASP A 183 -2.91 4.88 -8.71
CA ASP A 183 -4.12 4.47 -9.41
C ASP A 183 -3.78 4.49 -10.90
N ALA A 184 -3.59 3.30 -11.42
CA ALA A 184 -3.30 3.11 -12.82
C ALA A 184 -4.45 3.58 -13.72
#